data_b094c055bee73b95df2f8e253e2fe298
#
_entry.id   b094c055bee73b95df2f8e253e2fe298
#
_cell.length_a   1.000
_cell.length_b   1.000
_cell.length_c   1.000
_cell.angle_alpha   90.00
_cell.angle_beta   90.00
_cell.angle_gamma   90.00
#
_symmetry.space_group_name_H-M   'P 1'
#
loop_
_entity.id
_entity.type
_entity.pdbx_description
1 polymer ?
#
loop_
_entity_poly.entity_id
_entity_poly.type
_entity_poly.pdbx_seq_one_letter_code
_entity_poly.pdbx_strand_id
1 'polypeptide(L)'
;MAFNFILMLTAADRTIPDARARLEEALEGGARHIGFKDVGLPFEDLRALAETIRAAGGRSYLEVVSLDAESELASARAAVALDVDVLLGGVRAREVAEVVRDHPVRYYPFPGRIVGHPSVLEGTEAEIAESARGLAALEQVHGLDLLAYRHAGDVPALMRAVRRAADKPVIVAGSIDRESRIAAVAEAGAAGFTVGTAALEGAFPAESAGFVGQVRAILQMTERARARSTAPRTLALVAHNGRKSHLRAWALRHARALAGHRLICTGGTGAMLSEAAPALSIRRLQRGARGGDQQLGALIATGELDAVIFFADPAAPHGADVDLAALTRLAIMHDTPIALSPAAADLVVASSGSADRGVAEP
;
A
#
# COMPACT_ATOMS: atom_id res chain seq x y z
N MET A 1 5.19 7.09 -5.20
CA MET A 1 4.33 6.75 -6.35
C MET A 1 2.91 7.17 -6.04
N ALA A 2 2.11 7.54 -7.06
CA ALA A 2 0.70 7.81 -6.84
C ALA A 2 -0.04 6.50 -6.48
N PHE A 3 -1.04 6.60 -5.59
CA PHE A 3 -1.96 5.50 -5.26
C PHE A 3 -3.10 5.52 -6.29
N ASN A 4 -3.22 4.47 -7.11
CA ASN A 4 -4.10 4.46 -8.27
C ASN A 4 -5.24 3.45 -8.15
N PHE A 5 -6.43 3.86 -8.55
CA PHE A 5 -7.55 2.97 -8.85
C PHE A 5 -7.41 2.44 -10.27
N ILE A 6 -7.42 1.11 -10.43
CA ILE A 6 -7.41 0.41 -11.72
C ILE A 6 -8.78 -0.23 -11.90
N LEU A 7 -9.55 0.28 -12.85
CA LEU A 7 -10.83 -0.31 -13.19
C LEU A 7 -10.62 -1.52 -14.09
N MET A 8 -11.15 -2.67 -13.70
CA MET A 8 -11.13 -3.88 -14.53
C MET A 8 -12.50 -4.06 -15.23
N LEU A 9 -12.51 -4.06 -16.56
CA LEU A 9 -13.70 -4.34 -17.38
C LEU A 9 -14.01 -5.84 -17.42
N THR A 10 -14.08 -6.45 -16.22
CA THR A 10 -14.14 -7.90 -16.07
C THR A 10 -15.16 -8.34 -15.03
N ALA A 11 -15.84 -9.44 -15.33
CA ALA A 11 -16.67 -10.20 -14.41
C ALA A 11 -16.43 -11.70 -14.64
N ALA A 12 -16.55 -12.52 -13.58
CA ALA A 12 -16.34 -13.97 -13.65
C ALA A 12 -15.04 -14.35 -14.38
N ASP A 13 -13.95 -13.66 -14.08
CA ASP A 13 -12.60 -13.83 -14.64
C ASP A 13 -12.52 -13.70 -16.19
N ARG A 14 -13.41 -12.94 -16.80
CA ARG A 14 -13.45 -12.66 -18.24
C ARG A 14 -13.72 -11.18 -18.50
N THR A 15 -13.22 -10.67 -19.63
CA THR A 15 -13.65 -9.38 -20.14
C THR A 15 -15.14 -9.43 -20.51
N ILE A 16 -15.89 -8.44 -20.05
CA ILE A 16 -17.34 -8.38 -20.25
C ILE A 16 -17.71 -8.12 -21.70
N PRO A 17 -18.85 -8.65 -22.19
CA PRO A 17 -19.24 -8.49 -23.60
C PRO A 17 -19.48 -7.03 -24.02
N ASP A 18 -19.95 -6.18 -23.09
CA ASP A 18 -20.22 -4.75 -23.31
C ASP A 18 -19.02 -3.84 -22.89
N ALA A 19 -17.79 -4.40 -22.85
CA ALA A 19 -16.60 -3.70 -22.36
C ALA A 19 -16.35 -2.37 -23.09
N ARG A 20 -16.68 -2.25 -24.38
CA ARG A 20 -16.53 -0.99 -25.12
C ARG A 20 -17.44 0.11 -24.58
N ALA A 21 -18.71 -0.17 -24.38
CA ALA A 21 -19.64 0.81 -23.80
C ALA A 21 -19.24 1.19 -22.37
N ARG A 22 -18.83 0.20 -21.56
CA ARG A 22 -18.35 0.44 -20.21
C ARG A 22 -17.04 1.22 -20.17
N LEU A 23 -16.17 1.05 -21.16
CA LEU A 23 -14.95 1.86 -21.31
C LEU A 23 -15.29 3.35 -21.54
N GLU A 24 -16.24 3.63 -22.43
CA GLU A 24 -16.69 5.00 -22.69
C GLU A 24 -17.25 5.66 -21.41
N GLU A 25 -18.13 4.97 -20.69
CA GLU A 25 -18.66 5.40 -19.40
C GLU A 25 -17.56 5.57 -18.34
N ALA A 26 -16.57 4.66 -18.30
CA ALA A 26 -15.45 4.75 -17.37
C ALA A 26 -14.58 5.99 -17.62
N LEU A 27 -14.30 6.28 -18.88
CA LEU A 27 -13.54 7.47 -19.30
C LEU A 27 -14.30 8.76 -18.98
N GLU A 28 -15.63 8.79 -19.19
CA GLU A 28 -16.52 9.87 -18.76
C GLU A 28 -16.50 10.06 -17.23
N GLY A 29 -16.48 8.95 -16.49
CA GLY A 29 -16.36 8.94 -15.04
C GLY A 29 -15.02 9.45 -14.52
N GLY A 30 -14.01 9.56 -15.38
CA GLY A 30 -12.67 10.06 -15.06
C GLY A 30 -11.62 8.95 -14.85
N ALA A 31 -11.95 7.66 -15.07
CA ALA A 31 -10.96 6.59 -14.99
C ALA A 31 -9.86 6.79 -16.04
N ARG A 32 -8.61 6.53 -15.66
CA ARG A 32 -7.44 6.60 -16.54
C ARG A 32 -6.55 5.37 -16.46
N HIS A 33 -6.76 4.52 -15.47
CA HIS A 33 -6.12 3.22 -15.33
C HIS A 33 -7.19 2.16 -15.56
N ILE A 34 -7.16 1.46 -16.69
CA ILE A 34 -8.24 0.56 -17.11
C ILE A 34 -7.64 -0.75 -17.59
N GLY A 35 -8.18 -1.85 -17.06
CA GLY A 35 -7.73 -3.19 -17.36
C GLY A 35 -8.82 -4.09 -17.91
N PHE A 36 -8.38 -5.14 -18.57
CA PHE A 36 -9.21 -6.21 -19.11
C PHE A 36 -8.41 -7.53 -19.06
N LYS A 37 -9.04 -8.64 -19.48
CA LYS A 37 -8.41 -9.96 -19.59
C LYS A 37 -8.36 -10.37 -21.06
N ASP A 38 -7.42 -11.23 -21.39
CA ASP A 38 -7.25 -11.75 -22.78
C ASP A 38 -8.33 -12.76 -23.19
N VAL A 39 -9.24 -13.08 -22.28
CA VAL A 39 -10.40 -13.96 -22.51
C VAL A 39 -11.71 -13.18 -22.41
N GLY A 40 -12.72 -13.60 -23.16
CA GLY A 40 -14.07 -13.01 -23.14
C GLY A 40 -14.43 -12.24 -24.39
N LEU A 41 -13.46 -11.64 -25.08
CA LEU A 41 -13.64 -10.94 -26.35
C LEU A 41 -12.64 -11.42 -27.40
N PRO A 42 -12.93 -11.23 -28.70
CA PRO A 42 -11.99 -11.41 -29.80
C PRO A 42 -10.77 -10.47 -29.64
N PHE A 43 -9.62 -10.90 -30.15
CA PHE A 43 -8.36 -10.14 -30.04
C PHE A 43 -8.46 -8.71 -30.61
N GLU A 44 -9.16 -8.53 -31.72
CA GLU A 44 -9.34 -7.20 -32.35
C GLU A 44 -10.19 -6.26 -31.48
N ASP A 45 -11.17 -6.78 -30.73
CA ASP A 45 -11.95 -5.99 -29.79
C ASP A 45 -11.08 -5.58 -28.58
N LEU A 46 -10.22 -6.48 -28.07
CA LEU A 46 -9.25 -6.16 -27.02
C LEU A 46 -8.23 -5.10 -27.48
N ARG A 47 -7.80 -5.17 -28.75
CA ARG A 47 -6.94 -4.16 -29.36
C ARG A 47 -7.62 -2.79 -29.39
N ALA A 48 -8.88 -2.75 -29.83
CA ALA A 48 -9.66 -1.52 -29.87
C ALA A 48 -9.83 -0.91 -28.46
N LEU A 49 -9.99 -1.74 -27.41
CA LEU A 49 -10.01 -1.26 -26.02
C LEU A 49 -8.68 -0.60 -25.64
N ALA A 50 -7.55 -1.28 -25.89
CA ALA A 50 -6.21 -0.76 -25.56
C ALA A 50 -5.91 0.57 -26.28
N GLU A 51 -6.24 0.66 -27.58
CA GLU A 51 -6.09 1.86 -28.39
C GLU A 51 -6.98 3.00 -27.88
N THR A 52 -8.23 2.74 -27.51
CA THR A 52 -9.16 3.74 -26.97
C THR A 52 -8.67 4.27 -25.62
N ILE A 53 -8.17 3.39 -24.73
CA ILE A 53 -7.59 3.80 -23.44
C ILE A 53 -6.40 4.72 -23.67
N ARG A 54 -5.49 4.35 -24.58
CA ARG A 54 -4.29 5.15 -24.90
C ARG A 54 -4.65 6.49 -25.53
N ALA A 55 -5.58 6.52 -26.47
CA ALA A 55 -6.07 7.75 -27.13
C ALA A 55 -6.68 8.73 -26.12
N ALA A 56 -7.30 8.22 -25.05
CA ALA A 56 -7.82 9.03 -23.94
C ALA A 56 -6.73 9.47 -22.92
N GLY A 57 -5.45 9.19 -23.18
CA GLY A 57 -4.34 9.47 -22.26
C GLY A 57 -4.35 8.58 -21.00
N GLY A 58 -5.03 7.45 -21.07
CA GLY A 58 -5.09 6.44 -20.02
C GLY A 58 -3.94 5.44 -20.09
N ARG A 59 -3.87 4.57 -19.10
CA ARG A 59 -2.94 3.44 -19.01
C ARG A 59 -3.72 2.14 -19.06
N SER A 60 -3.30 1.23 -19.93
CA SER A 60 -3.94 -0.07 -20.17
C SER A 60 -3.28 -1.18 -19.37
N TYR A 61 -4.10 -2.10 -18.87
CA TYR A 61 -3.67 -3.25 -18.08
C TYR A 61 -4.28 -4.53 -18.67
N LEU A 62 -3.46 -5.58 -18.83
CA LEU A 62 -3.93 -6.93 -19.13
C LEU A 62 -3.67 -7.82 -17.92
N GLU A 63 -4.68 -8.52 -17.42
CA GLU A 63 -4.50 -9.49 -16.33
C GLU A 63 -4.57 -10.92 -16.84
N VAL A 64 -3.55 -11.72 -16.50
CA VAL A 64 -3.48 -13.14 -16.83
C VAL A 64 -4.43 -13.93 -15.95
N VAL A 65 -5.26 -14.80 -16.54
CA VAL A 65 -6.21 -15.68 -15.82
C VAL A 65 -5.71 -17.10 -15.72
N SER A 66 -4.90 -17.51 -16.67
CA SER A 66 -4.52 -18.90 -16.87
C SER A 66 -3.47 -19.38 -15.86
N LEU A 67 -3.60 -20.62 -15.40
CA LEU A 67 -2.61 -21.28 -14.52
C LEU A 67 -1.74 -22.31 -15.27
N ASP A 68 -2.07 -22.64 -16.53
CA ASP A 68 -1.22 -23.50 -17.35
C ASP A 68 -0.17 -22.69 -18.12
N ALA A 69 0.97 -23.33 -18.42
CA ALA A 69 2.12 -22.65 -18.98
C ALA A 69 1.89 -22.10 -20.39
N GLU A 70 1.20 -22.84 -21.22
CA GLU A 70 0.98 -22.46 -22.63
C GLU A 70 0.08 -21.22 -22.72
N SER A 71 -1.03 -21.22 -22.00
CA SER A 71 -1.99 -20.13 -21.97
C SER A 71 -1.40 -18.89 -21.28
N GLU A 72 -0.63 -19.04 -20.18
CA GLU A 72 0.02 -17.90 -19.51
C GLU A 72 1.03 -17.20 -20.44
N LEU A 73 1.84 -17.97 -21.19
CA LEU A 73 2.76 -17.40 -22.17
C LEU A 73 2.05 -16.83 -23.40
N ALA A 74 0.89 -17.40 -23.79
CA ALA A 74 0.05 -16.82 -24.83
C ALA A 74 -0.50 -15.45 -24.40
N SER A 75 -0.98 -15.32 -23.14
CA SER A 75 -1.43 -14.05 -22.55
C SER A 75 -0.30 -13.01 -22.51
N ALA A 76 0.93 -13.42 -22.18
CA ALA A 76 2.09 -12.53 -22.20
C ALA A 76 2.40 -12.01 -23.63
N ARG A 77 2.34 -12.90 -24.61
CA ARG A 77 2.49 -12.51 -26.03
C ARG A 77 1.33 -11.61 -26.51
N ALA A 78 0.11 -11.86 -26.05
CA ALA A 78 -1.04 -11.00 -26.33
C ALA A 78 -0.84 -9.60 -25.73
N ALA A 79 -0.34 -9.49 -24.51
CA ALA A 79 -0.03 -8.20 -23.89
C ALA A 79 0.96 -7.37 -24.72
N VAL A 80 2.00 -8.01 -25.25
CA VAL A 80 2.96 -7.37 -26.17
C VAL A 80 2.28 -6.95 -27.48
N ALA A 81 1.51 -7.84 -28.10
CA ALA A 81 0.85 -7.59 -29.39
C ALA A 81 -0.27 -6.54 -29.32
N LEU A 82 -0.90 -6.38 -28.14
CA LEU A 82 -1.89 -5.33 -27.83
C LEU A 82 -1.23 -4.01 -27.43
N ASP A 83 0.09 -4.01 -27.23
CA ASP A 83 0.87 -2.86 -26.73
C ASP A 83 0.26 -2.26 -25.47
N VAL A 84 -0.07 -3.13 -24.48
CA VAL A 84 -0.56 -2.67 -23.18
C VAL A 84 0.58 -2.13 -22.32
N ASP A 85 0.27 -1.19 -21.44
CA ASP A 85 1.29 -0.60 -20.57
C ASP A 85 1.75 -1.55 -19.44
N VAL A 86 0.84 -2.40 -18.95
CA VAL A 86 1.08 -3.27 -17.79
C VAL A 86 0.46 -4.64 -17.99
N LEU A 87 1.25 -5.67 -17.73
CA LEU A 87 0.80 -7.05 -17.61
C LEU A 87 0.74 -7.42 -16.13
N LEU A 88 -0.46 -7.80 -15.66
CA LEU A 88 -0.74 -8.21 -14.29
C LEU A 88 -0.88 -9.73 -14.21
N GLY A 89 -0.50 -10.30 -13.07
CA GLY A 89 -0.74 -11.71 -12.78
C GLY A 89 0.29 -12.67 -13.40
N GLY A 90 -0.08 -13.95 -13.42
CA GLY A 90 0.79 -15.03 -13.82
C GLY A 90 1.66 -15.55 -12.66
N VAL A 91 2.09 -16.81 -12.79
CA VAL A 91 2.88 -17.53 -11.77
C VAL A 91 4.24 -18.01 -12.29
N ARG A 92 4.48 -17.91 -13.61
CA ARG A 92 5.73 -18.31 -14.30
C ARG A 92 6.58 -17.08 -14.63
N ALA A 93 6.95 -16.36 -13.58
CA ALA A 93 7.56 -15.03 -13.74
C ALA A 93 8.83 -15.02 -14.61
N ARG A 94 9.64 -16.09 -14.58
CA ARG A 94 10.86 -16.18 -15.38
C ARG A 94 10.57 -16.32 -16.87
N GLU A 95 9.64 -17.18 -17.22
CA GLU A 95 9.25 -17.45 -18.61
C GLU A 95 8.50 -16.25 -19.21
N VAL A 96 7.60 -15.63 -18.45
CA VAL A 96 6.92 -14.40 -18.87
C VAL A 96 7.89 -13.24 -19.03
N ALA A 97 8.86 -13.11 -18.11
CA ALA A 97 9.92 -12.10 -18.19
C ALA A 97 10.72 -12.18 -19.48
N GLU A 98 10.99 -13.40 -20.00
CA GLU A 98 11.64 -13.58 -21.28
C GLU A 98 10.79 -13.04 -22.45
N VAL A 99 9.46 -13.24 -22.39
CA VAL A 99 8.54 -12.77 -23.44
C VAL A 99 8.48 -11.24 -23.49
N VAL A 100 8.51 -10.57 -22.32
CA VAL A 100 8.36 -9.09 -22.24
C VAL A 100 9.68 -8.33 -22.22
N ARG A 101 10.84 -9.01 -22.21
CA ARG A 101 12.17 -8.42 -21.99
C ARG A 101 12.47 -7.21 -22.90
N ASP A 102 12.19 -7.33 -24.19
CA ASP A 102 12.54 -6.32 -25.20
C ASP A 102 11.35 -5.41 -25.55
N HIS A 103 10.34 -5.39 -24.67
CA HIS A 103 9.12 -4.62 -24.86
C HIS A 103 8.87 -3.63 -23.70
N PRO A 104 8.18 -2.51 -23.95
CA PRO A 104 7.91 -1.51 -22.90
C PRO A 104 6.86 -1.95 -21.87
N VAL A 105 6.31 -3.15 -22.01
CA VAL A 105 5.27 -3.70 -21.11
C VAL A 105 5.86 -3.91 -19.71
N ARG A 106 5.26 -3.32 -18.70
CA ARG A 106 5.67 -3.51 -17.30
C ARG A 106 4.99 -4.74 -16.72
N TYR A 107 5.75 -5.67 -16.17
CA TYR A 107 5.24 -6.93 -15.66
C TYR A 107 5.13 -6.97 -14.14
N TYR A 108 3.98 -7.43 -13.62
CA TYR A 108 3.60 -7.51 -12.22
C TYR A 108 3.03 -8.90 -11.88
N PRO A 109 3.85 -9.94 -11.64
CA PRO A 109 3.40 -11.28 -11.31
C PRO A 109 2.71 -11.39 -9.95
N PHE A 110 1.94 -12.47 -9.76
CA PHE A 110 1.38 -12.84 -8.47
C PHE A 110 2.46 -13.42 -7.54
N PRO A 111 2.64 -12.88 -6.33
CA PRO A 111 3.41 -13.54 -5.29
C PRO A 111 2.58 -14.62 -4.59
N GLY A 112 3.25 -15.69 -4.13
CA GLY A 112 2.61 -16.80 -3.44
C GLY A 112 2.08 -17.88 -4.37
N ARG A 113 1.24 -18.76 -3.84
CA ARG A 113 0.62 -19.86 -4.59
C ARG A 113 -0.81 -19.51 -4.97
N ILE A 114 -1.07 -19.44 -6.26
CA ILE A 114 -2.41 -19.17 -6.81
C ILE A 114 -3.06 -20.48 -7.20
N VAL A 115 -4.30 -20.68 -6.78
CA VAL A 115 -5.09 -21.89 -7.05
C VAL A 115 -6.51 -21.55 -7.44
N GLY A 116 -7.13 -22.44 -8.21
CA GLY A 116 -8.56 -22.43 -8.53
C GLY A 116 -9.02 -21.30 -9.46
N HIS A 117 -10.30 -21.35 -9.78
CA HIS A 117 -11.08 -20.31 -10.45
C HIS A 117 -12.41 -20.16 -9.71
N PRO A 118 -12.71 -18.99 -9.13
CA PRO A 118 -11.89 -17.78 -9.04
C PRO A 118 -10.56 -18.02 -8.31
N SER A 119 -9.50 -17.29 -8.75
CA SER A 119 -8.17 -17.44 -8.19
C SER A 119 -8.13 -17.14 -6.68
N VAL A 120 -7.51 -18.01 -5.89
CA VAL A 120 -7.30 -17.88 -4.45
C VAL A 120 -5.82 -17.84 -4.16
N LEU A 121 -5.40 -16.98 -3.26
CA LEU A 121 -4.01 -16.91 -2.78
C LEU A 121 -3.84 -17.80 -1.56
N GLU A 122 -3.00 -18.80 -1.65
CA GLU A 122 -2.67 -19.72 -0.59
C GLU A 122 -1.23 -19.58 -0.10
N GLY A 123 -0.99 -20.02 1.13
CA GLY A 123 0.29 -19.96 1.83
C GLY A 123 0.19 -19.13 3.11
N THR A 124 1.22 -19.22 3.92
CA THR A 124 1.39 -18.34 5.09
C THR A 124 1.87 -16.96 4.68
N GLU A 125 1.68 -15.96 5.54
CA GLU A 125 2.22 -14.59 5.33
C GLU A 125 3.72 -14.62 5.00
N ALA A 126 4.49 -15.45 5.71
CA ALA A 126 5.94 -15.56 5.51
C ALA A 126 6.30 -16.16 4.14
N GLU A 127 5.61 -17.20 3.69
CA GLU A 127 5.82 -17.83 2.37
C GLU A 127 5.48 -16.87 1.23
N ILE A 128 4.38 -16.13 1.35
CA ILE A 128 3.97 -15.15 0.35
C ILE A 128 4.96 -13.97 0.30
N ALA A 129 5.42 -13.49 1.47
CA ALA A 129 6.43 -12.43 1.55
C ALA A 129 7.78 -12.87 0.96
N GLU A 130 8.20 -14.13 1.18
CA GLU A 130 9.42 -14.68 0.58
C GLU A 130 9.29 -14.81 -0.94
N SER A 131 8.14 -15.28 -1.44
CA SER A 131 7.83 -15.29 -2.87
C SER A 131 7.91 -13.88 -3.46
N ALA A 132 7.32 -12.89 -2.79
CA ALA A 132 7.36 -11.49 -3.20
C ALA A 132 8.79 -10.96 -3.31
N ARG A 133 9.66 -11.29 -2.36
CA ARG A 133 11.09 -10.92 -2.38
C ARG A 133 11.81 -11.55 -3.57
N GLY A 134 11.59 -12.84 -3.81
CA GLY A 134 12.20 -13.56 -4.93
C GLY A 134 11.77 -13.00 -6.29
N LEU A 135 10.49 -12.67 -6.45
CA LEU A 135 9.96 -12.03 -7.66
C LEU A 135 10.50 -10.60 -7.86
N ALA A 136 10.55 -9.81 -6.79
CA ALA A 136 11.06 -8.45 -6.85
C ALA A 136 12.56 -8.38 -7.23
N ALA A 137 13.33 -9.44 -7.00
CA ALA A 137 14.73 -9.53 -7.40
C ALA A 137 14.93 -9.74 -8.92
N LEU A 138 13.88 -10.12 -9.67
CA LEU A 138 13.98 -10.30 -11.13
C LEU A 138 13.96 -8.93 -11.82
N GLU A 139 14.88 -8.71 -12.76
CA GLU A 139 15.04 -7.41 -13.44
C GLU A 139 13.78 -7.00 -14.20
N GLN A 140 13.17 -7.90 -14.96
CA GLN A 140 11.98 -7.66 -15.78
C GLN A 140 10.66 -7.59 -14.98
N VAL A 141 10.70 -7.88 -13.68
CA VAL A 141 9.56 -7.68 -12.79
C VAL A 141 9.57 -6.23 -12.33
N HIS A 142 8.54 -5.46 -12.65
CA HIS A 142 8.43 -4.04 -12.36
C HIS A 142 7.59 -3.73 -11.13
N GLY A 143 6.88 -4.72 -10.61
CA GLY A 143 6.04 -4.66 -9.43
C GLY A 143 5.40 -6.00 -9.14
N LEU A 144 4.44 -6.04 -8.24
CA LEU A 144 3.72 -7.25 -7.85
C LEU A 144 2.22 -7.00 -7.89
N ASP A 145 1.46 -8.03 -8.28
CA ASP A 145 0.00 -8.05 -8.21
C ASP A 145 -0.43 -9.00 -7.09
N LEU A 146 -0.93 -8.45 -5.98
CA LEU A 146 -1.22 -9.21 -4.77
C LEU A 146 -2.71 -9.47 -4.61
N LEU A 147 -3.15 -10.72 -4.71
CA LEU A 147 -4.54 -11.14 -4.49
C LEU A 147 -4.90 -11.16 -2.99
N ALA A 148 -4.65 -10.05 -2.29
CA ALA A 148 -4.70 -9.98 -0.84
C ALA A 148 -6.08 -10.34 -0.25
N TYR A 149 -7.17 -9.85 -0.84
CA TYR A 149 -8.53 -10.13 -0.36
C TYR A 149 -9.09 -11.46 -0.86
N ARG A 150 -8.28 -12.26 -1.54
CA ARG A 150 -8.54 -13.66 -1.86
C ARG A 150 -7.69 -14.63 -1.02
N HIS A 151 -7.05 -14.12 0.02
CA HIS A 151 -6.33 -14.87 1.05
C HIS A 151 -7.22 -15.02 2.29
N ALA A 152 -7.13 -16.16 2.98
CA ALA A 152 -7.96 -16.48 4.14
C ALA A 152 -7.44 -15.90 5.47
N GLY A 153 -6.20 -15.37 5.51
CA GLY A 153 -5.56 -14.86 6.73
C GLY A 153 -5.82 -13.37 7.00
N ASP A 154 -4.98 -12.77 7.85
CA ASP A 154 -4.99 -11.34 8.14
C ASP A 154 -4.49 -10.54 6.93
N VAL A 155 -5.44 -10.00 6.14
CA VAL A 155 -5.15 -9.27 4.90
C VAL A 155 -4.31 -8.01 5.14
N PRO A 156 -4.58 -7.15 6.11
CA PRO A 156 -3.71 -6.03 6.45
C PRO A 156 -2.28 -6.44 6.83
N ALA A 157 -2.09 -7.51 7.60
CA ALA A 157 -0.76 -8.03 7.95
C ALA A 157 -0.03 -8.53 6.71
N LEU A 158 -0.70 -9.31 5.85
CA LEU A 158 -0.17 -9.81 4.60
C LEU A 158 0.30 -8.67 3.67
N MET A 159 -0.53 -7.65 3.45
CA MET A 159 -0.17 -6.50 2.63
C MET A 159 1.09 -5.79 3.14
N ARG A 160 1.17 -5.57 4.46
CA ARG A 160 2.36 -4.98 5.08
C ARG A 160 3.60 -5.87 4.96
N ALA A 161 3.46 -7.19 5.11
CA ALA A 161 4.57 -8.14 4.97
C ALA A 161 5.14 -8.14 3.55
N VAL A 162 4.28 -8.22 2.53
CA VAL A 162 4.68 -8.16 1.12
C VAL A 162 5.35 -6.82 0.80
N ARG A 163 4.78 -5.70 1.28
CA ARG A 163 5.38 -4.37 1.09
C ARG A 163 6.76 -4.21 1.73
N ARG A 164 7.00 -4.87 2.87
CA ARG A 164 8.35 -4.90 3.50
C ARG A 164 9.33 -5.78 2.76
N ALA A 165 8.84 -6.87 2.19
CA ALA A 165 9.67 -7.87 1.50
C ALA A 165 10.11 -7.41 0.11
N ALA A 166 9.33 -6.56 -0.57
CA ALA A 166 9.58 -6.09 -1.92
C ALA A 166 9.82 -4.58 -1.95
N ASP A 167 10.88 -4.15 -2.61
CA ASP A 167 11.20 -2.73 -2.87
C ASP A 167 10.43 -2.17 -4.07
N LYS A 168 9.81 -3.04 -4.87
CA LYS A 168 8.99 -2.71 -6.04
C LYS A 168 7.53 -2.40 -5.68
N PRO A 169 6.80 -1.64 -6.52
CA PRO A 169 5.39 -1.32 -6.28
C PRO A 169 4.52 -2.58 -6.18
N VAL A 170 3.52 -2.54 -5.29
CA VAL A 170 2.52 -3.59 -5.15
C VAL A 170 1.16 -3.02 -5.51
N ILE A 171 0.47 -3.64 -6.45
CA ILE A 171 -0.96 -3.47 -6.73
C ILE A 171 -1.70 -4.53 -5.93
N VAL A 172 -2.81 -4.16 -5.29
CA VAL A 172 -3.65 -5.11 -4.56
C VAL A 172 -4.88 -5.42 -5.37
N ALA A 173 -5.09 -6.71 -5.64
CA ALA A 173 -6.22 -7.20 -6.42
C ALA A 173 -7.15 -8.12 -5.60
N GLY A 174 -8.30 -8.40 -6.19
CA GLY A 174 -9.30 -9.33 -5.70
C GLY A 174 -10.25 -8.73 -4.66
N SER A 175 -11.56 -8.83 -4.95
CA SER A 175 -12.66 -8.60 -3.99
C SER A 175 -12.64 -7.27 -3.23
N ILE A 176 -12.15 -6.17 -3.81
CA ILE A 176 -12.26 -4.83 -3.22
C ILE A 176 -13.63 -4.26 -3.59
N ASP A 177 -14.50 -4.11 -2.62
CA ASP A 177 -15.93 -3.84 -2.76
C ASP A 177 -16.45 -2.67 -1.90
N ARG A 178 -15.58 -2.01 -1.11
CA ARG A 178 -15.97 -0.95 -0.19
C ARG A 178 -14.81 -0.03 0.20
N GLU A 179 -15.16 1.19 0.64
CA GLU A 179 -14.20 2.25 1.01
C GLU A 179 -13.18 1.79 2.07
N SER A 180 -13.60 1.00 3.07
CA SER A 180 -12.68 0.55 4.12
C SER A 180 -11.55 -0.35 3.60
N ARG A 181 -11.79 -1.15 2.55
CA ARG A 181 -10.74 -1.93 1.88
C ARG A 181 -9.81 -1.04 1.08
N ILE A 182 -10.33 -0.01 0.39
CA ILE A 182 -9.51 0.98 -0.33
C ILE A 182 -8.58 1.71 0.66
N ALA A 183 -9.13 2.15 1.81
CA ALA A 183 -8.35 2.79 2.85
C ALA A 183 -7.24 1.87 3.40
N ALA A 184 -7.55 0.61 3.72
CA ALA A 184 -6.58 -0.36 4.22
C ALA A 184 -5.44 -0.64 3.22
N VAL A 185 -5.75 -0.67 1.91
CA VAL A 185 -4.73 -0.82 0.84
C VAL A 185 -3.79 0.38 0.80
N ALA A 186 -4.34 1.61 0.88
CA ALA A 186 -3.54 2.83 0.93
C ALA A 186 -2.67 2.89 2.18
N GLU A 187 -3.22 2.54 3.35
CA GLU A 187 -2.50 2.49 4.64
C GLU A 187 -1.38 1.45 4.64
N ALA A 188 -1.55 0.33 3.91
CA ALA A 188 -0.48 -0.65 3.73
C ALA A 188 0.64 -0.17 2.79
N GLY A 189 0.51 1.01 2.17
CA GLY A 189 1.51 1.59 1.27
C GLY A 189 1.55 0.93 -0.11
N ALA A 190 0.45 0.35 -0.58
CA ALA A 190 0.36 -0.16 -1.93
C ALA A 190 0.37 0.96 -2.98
N ALA A 191 0.78 0.66 -4.21
CA ALA A 191 0.82 1.60 -5.32
C ALA A 191 -0.55 1.77 -6.00
N GLY A 192 -1.48 0.87 -5.74
CA GLY A 192 -2.81 0.90 -6.32
C GLY A 192 -3.61 -0.36 -6.02
N PHE A 193 -4.80 -0.40 -6.58
CA PHE A 193 -5.70 -1.54 -6.42
C PHE A 193 -6.60 -1.71 -7.64
N THR A 194 -7.11 -2.95 -7.84
CA THR A 194 -8.04 -3.26 -8.92
C THR A 194 -9.46 -3.42 -8.38
N VAL A 195 -10.44 -2.93 -9.15
CA VAL A 195 -11.87 -3.20 -8.94
C VAL A 195 -12.53 -3.53 -10.29
N GLY A 196 -13.22 -4.64 -10.36
CA GLY A 196 -14.02 -5.06 -11.52
C GLY A 196 -15.50 -5.20 -11.17
N THR A 197 -15.91 -6.44 -10.89
CA THR A 197 -17.30 -6.83 -10.60
C THR A 197 -18.02 -5.87 -9.63
N ALA A 198 -17.40 -5.48 -8.54
CA ALA A 198 -18.02 -4.60 -7.55
C ALA A 198 -18.42 -3.22 -8.12
N ALA A 199 -17.65 -2.66 -9.06
CA ALA A 199 -18.00 -1.42 -9.73
C ALA A 199 -19.14 -1.63 -10.75
N LEU A 200 -19.09 -2.73 -11.49
CA LEU A 200 -20.13 -3.09 -12.46
C LEU A 200 -21.49 -3.37 -11.82
N GLU A 201 -21.48 -3.96 -10.61
CA GLU A 201 -22.69 -4.29 -9.83
C GLU A 201 -23.18 -3.12 -8.96
N GLY A 202 -22.47 -2.00 -8.90
CA GLY A 202 -22.90 -0.84 -8.13
C GLY A 202 -22.69 -0.96 -6.62
N ALA A 203 -21.66 -1.67 -6.16
CA ALA A 203 -21.43 -1.97 -4.76
C ALA A 203 -21.00 -0.74 -3.93
N PHE A 204 -20.52 0.31 -4.55
CA PHE A 204 -20.04 1.50 -3.85
C PHE A 204 -21.14 2.55 -3.69
N PRO A 205 -21.23 3.21 -2.52
CA PRO A 205 -22.16 4.33 -2.35
C PRO A 205 -21.75 5.48 -3.28
N ALA A 206 -22.61 5.80 -4.24
CA ALA A 206 -22.39 6.83 -5.25
C ALA A 206 -23.49 7.91 -5.17
N GLU A 207 -23.11 9.17 -5.38
CA GLU A 207 -24.04 10.30 -5.39
C GLU A 207 -24.93 10.31 -6.65
N SER A 208 -24.45 9.70 -7.74
CA SER A 208 -25.21 9.59 -8.99
C SER A 208 -25.37 8.11 -9.39
N ALA A 209 -26.50 7.80 -10.00
CA ALA A 209 -26.79 6.43 -10.47
C ALA A 209 -25.92 6.05 -11.67
N GLY A 210 -25.84 4.73 -11.92
CA GLY A 210 -25.15 4.16 -13.07
C GLY A 210 -23.66 3.99 -12.91
N PHE A 211 -23.02 3.43 -13.93
CA PHE A 211 -21.61 3.04 -13.87
C PHE A 211 -20.66 4.24 -13.79
N VAL A 212 -20.98 5.34 -14.49
CA VAL A 212 -20.24 6.62 -14.37
C VAL A 212 -20.20 7.11 -12.91
N GLY A 213 -21.34 7.01 -12.19
CA GLY A 213 -21.43 7.35 -10.78
C GLY A 213 -20.54 6.47 -9.91
N GLN A 214 -20.51 5.16 -10.16
CA GLN A 214 -19.62 4.23 -9.43
C GLN A 214 -18.15 4.56 -9.65
N VAL A 215 -17.72 4.83 -10.88
CA VAL A 215 -16.34 5.22 -11.18
C VAL A 215 -15.95 6.49 -10.44
N ARG A 216 -16.79 7.53 -10.47
CA ARG A 216 -16.56 8.79 -9.74
C ARG A 216 -16.46 8.57 -8.23
N ALA A 217 -17.34 7.76 -7.66
CA ALA A 217 -17.33 7.43 -6.24
C ALA A 217 -16.02 6.73 -5.82
N ILE A 218 -15.57 5.74 -6.59
CA ILE A 218 -14.32 5.02 -6.30
C ILE A 218 -13.11 5.96 -6.43
N LEU A 219 -13.08 6.85 -7.43
CA LEU A 219 -12.02 7.86 -7.55
C LEU A 219 -11.99 8.81 -6.36
N GLN A 220 -13.15 9.31 -5.90
CA GLN A 220 -13.23 10.14 -4.69
C GLN A 220 -12.75 9.39 -3.43
N MET A 221 -13.14 8.11 -3.27
CA MET A 221 -12.65 7.27 -2.17
C MET A 221 -11.14 7.06 -2.24
N THR A 222 -10.60 6.89 -3.45
CA THR A 222 -9.16 6.77 -3.70
C THR A 222 -8.40 8.02 -3.27
N GLU A 223 -8.90 9.21 -3.64
CA GLU A 223 -8.29 10.47 -3.24
C GLU A 223 -8.38 10.70 -1.72
N ARG A 224 -9.52 10.36 -1.10
CA ARG A 224 -9.63 10.41 0.37
C ARG A 224 -8.65 9.47 1.07
N ALA A 225 -8.52 8.24 0.59
CA ALA A 225 -7.59 7.25 1.14
C ALA A 225 -6.14 7.70 0.98
N ARG A 226 -5.79 8.25 -0.18
CA ARG A 226 -4.48 8.85 -0.46
C ARG A 226 -4.18 10.02 0.48
N ALA A 227 -5.11 10.95 0.63
CA ALA A 227 -4.96 12.10 1.52
C ALA A 227 -4.73 11.65 2.98
N ARG A 228 -5.47 10.65 3.46
CA ARG A 228 -5.28 10.08 4.81
C ARG A 228 -3.91 9.41 4.96
N SER A 229 -3.49 8.63 3.97
CA SER A 229 -2.19 7.93 4.00
C SER A 229 -0.98 8.88 3.96
N THR A 230 -1.13 10.07 3.36
CA THR A 230 -0.07 11.09 3.25
C THR A 230 -0.20 12.23 4.25
N ALA A 231 -1.28 12.27 5.04
CA ALA A 231 -1.50 13.35 6.02
C ALA A 231 -0.38 13.38 7.08
N PRO A 232 0.09 14.57 7.46
CA PRO A 232 1.02 14.71 8.57
C PRO A 232 0.40 14.18 9.86
N ARG A 233 1.02 13.15 10.46
CA ARG A 233 0.64 12.60 11.75
C ARG A 233 1.37 13.32 12.88
N THR A 234 0.78 13.31 14.08
CA THR A 234 1.45 13.77 15.31
C THR A 234 2.01 12.56 16.03
N LEU A 235 3.34 12.40 15.99
CA LEU A 235 4.04 11.26 16.57
C LEU A 235 4.81 11.66 17.84
N ALA A 236 4.57 10.98 18.94
CA ALA A 236 5.39 11.13 20.13
C ALA A 236 6.64 10.23 20.03
N LEU A 237 7.83 10.81 20.22
CA LEU A 237 9.11 10.08 20.29
C LEU A 237 9.68 10.17 21.69
N VAL A 238 9.76 9.05 22.37
CA VAL A 238 10.19 8.94 23.77
C VAL A 238 11.18 7.79 23.94
N ALA A 239 12.09 7.90 24.88
CA ALA A 239 12.96 6.80 25.27
C ALA A 239 13.35 6.91 26.74
N HIS A 240 13.49 5.77 27.40
CA HIS A 240 14.25 5.69 28.65
C HIS A 240 15.71 6.15 28.44
N ASN A 241 16.37 6.64 29.48
CA ASN A 241 17.73 7.16 29.36
C ASN A 241 18.70 6.17 28.72
N GLY A 242 18.63 4.87 29.09
CA GLY A 242 19.46 3.80 28.55
C GLY A 242 19.15 3.46 27.05
N ARG A 243 18.07 3.96 26.50
CA ARG A 243 17.65 3.70 25.12
C ARG A 243 17.71 4.91 24.18
N LYS A 244 18.12 6.08 24.67
CA LYS A 244 18.20 7.31 23.87
C LYS A 244 19.13 7.18 22.66
N SER A 245 20.29 6.51 22.82
CA SER A 245 21.21 6.27 21.71
C SER A 245 20.57 5.42 20.59
N HIS A 246 19.78 4.42 20.96
CA HIS A 246 19.06 3.58 20.01
C HIS A 246 17.96 4.38 19.29
N LEU A 247 17.18 5.19 20.01
CA LEU A 247 16.18 6.07 19.40
C LEU A 247 16.83 7.10 18.48
N ARG A 248 17.97 7.68 18.86
CA ARG A 248 18.73 8.60 18.00
C ARG A 248 19.14 7.94 16.68
N ALA A 249 19.75 6.77 16.75
CA ALA A 249 20.18 6.03 15.56
C ALA A 249 18.98 5.65 14.68
N TRP A 250 17.88 5.23 15.28
CA TRP A 250 16.64 4.92 14.59
C TRP A 250 16.05 6.16 13.91
N ALA A 251 15.94 7.28 14.62
CA ALA A 251 15.38 8.52 14.08
C ALA A 251 16.20 9.07 12.90
N LEU A 252 17.53 8.94 12.95
CA LEU A 252 18.40 9.33 11.85
C LEU A 252 18.17 8.47 10.58
N ARG A 253 17.99 7.16 10.73
CA ARG A 253 17.65 6.28 9.60
C ARG A 253 16.29 6.61 8.99
N HIS A 254 15.33 7.07 9.80
CA HIS A 254 13.97 7.41 9.38
C HIS A 254 13.72 8.91 9.22
N ALA A 255 14.78 9.74 9.21
CA ALA A 255 14.65 11.20 9.24
C ALA A 255 13.77 11.76 8.11
N ARG A 256 13.89 11.20 6.90
CA ARG A 256 13.07 11.62 5.75
C ARG A 256 11.58 11.35 5.98
N ALA A 257 11.22 10.18 6.50
CA ALA A 257 9.83 9.84 6.81
C ALA A 257 9.29 10.70 7.96
N LEU A 258 10.09 10.88 9.01
CA LEU A 258 9.73 11.68 10.18
C LEU A 258 9.55 13.17 9.86
N ALA A 259 10.27 13.71 8.88
CA ALA A 259 10.16 15.12 8.46
C ALA A 259 8.77 15.50 7.93
N GLY A 260 7.99 14.51 7.44
CA GLY A 260 6.60 14.70 7.01
C GLY A 260 5.58 14.77 8.15
N HIS A 261 6.01 14.57 9.40
CA HIS A 261 5.13 14.46 10.57
C HIS A 261 5.39 15.55 11.61
N ARG A 262 4.41 15.80 12.48
CA ARG A 262 4.57 16.62 13.68
C ARG A 262 5.14 15.77 14.79
N LEU A 263 6.34 16.09 15.26
CA LEU A 263 7.01 15.31 16.28
C LEU A 263 6.89 15.97 17.64
N ILE A 264 6.51 15.20 18.65
CA ILE A 264 6.43 15.63 20.05
C ILE A 264 7.38 14.75 20.87
N CYS A 265 8.23 15.36 21.69
CA CYS A 265 9.21 14.62 22.50
C CYS A 265 9.22 15.13 23.93
N THR A 266 9.49 14.25 24.91
CA THR A 266 9.88 14.68 26.26
C THR A 266 11.20 15.46 26.20
N GLY A 267 11.41 16.40 27.14
CA GLY A 267 12.46 17.41 27.03
C GLY A 267 13.88 16.87 26.80
N GLY A 268 14.26 15.76 27.43
CA GLY A 268 15.56 15.15 27.21
C GLY A 268 15.72 14.47 25.85
N THR A 269 14.70 13.74 25.40
CA THR A 269 14.67 13.10 24.09
C THR A 269 14.62 14.15 22.99
N GLY A 270 13.79 15.18 23.15
CA GLY A 270 13.67 16.25 22.17
C GLY A 270 14.97 17.06 22.00
N ALA A 271 15.68 17.36 23.10
CA ALA A 271 16.97 18.04 23.00
C ALA A 271 17.99 17.23 22.19
N MET A 272 18.12 15.94 22.49
CA MET A 272 19.02 15.02 21.78
C MET A 272 18.67 14.90 20.28
N LEU A 273 17.38 14.77 19.95
CA LEU A 273 16.96 14.62 18.55
C LEU A 273 17.06 15.94 17.76
N SER A 274 16.78 17.09 18.38
CA SER A 274 16.96 18.39 17.72
C SER A 274 18.41 18.68 17.37
N GLU A 275 19.35 18.21 18.20
CA GLU A 275 20.78 18.29 17.92
C GLU A 275 21.22 17.33 16.83
N ALA A 276 20.75 16.08 16.88
CA ALA A 276 21.16 15.02 15.96
C ALA A 276 20.53 15.14 14.55
N ALA A 277 19.32 15.67 14.47
CA ALA A 277 18.55 15.81 13.23
C ALA A 277 17.85 17.19 13.17
N PRO A 278 18.58 18.28 12.89
CA PRO A 278 18.07 19.65 12.91
C PRO A 278 16.93 19.92 11.92
N ALA A 279 16.81 19.08 10.87
CA ALA A 279 15.74 19.17 9.88
C ALA A 279 14.38 18.70 10.41
N LEU A 280 14.33 18.02 11.55
CA LEU A 280 13.08 17.56 12.16
C LEU A 280 12.44 18.67 13.00
N SER A 281 11.18 18.97 12.72
CA SER A 281 10.40 19.91 13.53
C SER A 281 9.87 19.22 14.79
N ILE A 282 10.48 19.52 15.95
CA ILE A 282 10.20 18.84 17.22
C ILE A 282 9.62 19.82 18.26
N ARG A 283 8.37 19.59 18.67
CA ARG A 283 7.78 20.22 19.87
C ARG A 283 8.32 19.48 21.11
N ARG A 284 9.01 20.21 21.98
CA ARG A 284 9.53 19.65 23.23
C ARG A 284 8.58 19.90 24.39
N LEU A 285 8.22 18.84 25.08
CA LEU A 285 7.52 18.86 26.36
C LEU A 285 8.52 19.07 27.51
N GLN A 286 8.03 19.07 28.76
CA GLN A 286 8.87 19.02 29.94
C GLN A 286 9.72 17.73 29.95
N ARG A 287 10.78 17.71 30.76
CA ARG A 287 11.52 16.47 31.06
C ARG A 287 10.59 15.49 31.78
N GLY A 288 10.75 14.16 31.55
CA GLY A 288 9.92 13.13 32.17
C GLY A 288 9.75 13.36 33.68
N ALA A 289 10.83 13.40 34.41
CA ALA A 289 10.85 13.67 35.86
C ALA A 289 10.27 15.05 36.30
N ARG A 290 9.83 15.87 35.37
CA ARG A 290 9.18 17.17 35.63
C ARG A 290 7.79 17.27 35.00
N GLY A 291 7.13 16.13 34.78
CA GLY A 291 5.79 16.06 34.25
C GLY A 291 5.68 15.98 32.72
N GLY A 292 6.77 15.67 32.01
CA GLY A 292 6.72 15.48 30.55
C GLY A 292 5.92 14.25 30.13
N ASP A 293 5.88 13.22 30.96
CA ASP A 293 5.05 12.01 30.79
C ASP A 293 3.57 12.30 31.03
N GLN A 294 3.23 13.13 32.03
CA GLN A 294 1.85 13.58 32.29
C GLN A 294 1.34 14.45 31.12
N GLN A 295 2.17 15.34 30.56
CA GLN A 295 1.84 16.09 29.36
C GLN A 295 1.59 15.17 28.16
N LEU A 296 2.40 14.12 28.01
CA LEU A 296 2.22 13.13 26.95
C LEU A 296 0.92 12.34 27.14
N GLY A 297 0.64 11.94 28.41
CA GLY A 297 -0.61 11.26 28.78
C GLY A 297 -1.84 12.12 28.49
N ALA A 298 -1.79 13.42 28.75
CA ALA A 298 -2.85 14.35 28.39
C ALA A 298 -3.08 14.39 26.87
N LEU A 299 -2.03 14.44 26.06
CA LEU A 299 -2.14 14.43 24.59
C LEU A 299 -2.71 13.13 24.05
N ILE A 300 -2.44 11.99 24.70
CA ILE A 300 -3.10 10.70 24.37
C ILE A 300 -4.60 10.81 24.68
N ALA A 301 -4.93 11.26 25.90
CA ALA A 301 -6.29 11.33 26.38
C ALA A 301 -7.18 12.31 25.58
N THR A 302 -6.61 13.35 25.00
CA THR A 302 -7.32 14.33 24.16
C THR A 302 -7.34 13.95 22.67
N GLY A 303 -6.70 12.83 22.27
CA GLY A 303 -6.65 12.38 20.87
C GLY A 303 -5.74 13.24 19.98
N GLU A 304 -4.80 13.96 20.57
CA GLU A 304 -3.86 14.82 19.84
C GLU A 304 -2.64 14.05 19.28
N LEU A 305 -2.51 12.77 19.61
CA LEU A 305 -1.43 11.89 19.14
C LEU A 305 -2.00 10.76 18.23
N ASP A 306 -1.41 10.62 17.06
CA ASP A 306 -1.71 9.52 16.14
C ASP A 306 -0.93 8.24 16.49
N ALA A 307 0.23 8.35 17.16
CA ALA A 307 0.97 7.22 17.69
C ALA A 307 2.05 7.65 18.69
N VAL A 308 2.44 6.73 19.56
CA VAL A 308 3.56 6.86 20.49
C VAL A 308 4.65 5.86 20.13
N ILE A 309 5.86 6.35 19.91
CA ILE A 309 7.08 5.55 19.73
C ILE A 309 7.92 5.68 20.98
N PHE A 310 7.92 4.66 21.80
CA PHE A 310 8.59 4.63 23.11
C PHE A 310 9.66 3.53 23.14
N PHE A 311 10.93 3.91 23.06
CA PHE A 311 12.01 2.91 23.22
C PHE A 311 12.18 2.56 24.69
N ALA A 312 11.48 1.50 25.07
CA ALA A 312 11.46 0.99 26.44
C ALA A 312 12.78 0.29 26.80
N ASP A 313 13.24 0.51 28.03
CA ASP A 313 14.30 -0.27 28.63
C ASP A 313 13.70 -1.22 29.68
N PRO A 314 13.71 -2.54 29.45
CA PRO A 314 13.15 -3.51 30.39
C PRO A 314 13.85 -3.55 31.75
N ALA A 315 15.10 -3.08 31.80
CA ALA A 315 15.90 -3.03 33.01
C ALA A 315 15.83 -1.66 33.74
N ALA A 316 15.05 -0.71 33.23
CA ALA A 316 14.92 0.60 33.87
C ALA A 316 14.23 0.48 35.24
N PRO A 317 14.76 1.13 36.31
CA PRO A 317 14.09 1.15 37.59
C PRO A 317 12.72 1.81 37.51
N HIS A 318 11.71 1.26 38.21
CA HIS A 318 10.39 1.84 38.28
C HIS A 318 10.44 3.26 38.88
N GLY A 319 9.84 4.23 38.18
CA GLY A 319 9.70 5.60 38.69
C GLY A 319 10.92 6.55 38.50
N ALA A 320 11.99 6.07 37.86
CA ALA A 320 13.18 6.91 37.68
C ALA A 320 13.14 7.82 36.45
N ASP A 321 12.23 7.57 35.51
CA ASP A 321 12.15 8.24 34.18
C ASP A 321 10.69 8.48 33.79
N VAL A 322 10.32 8.18 32.56
CA VAL A 322 8.96 8.28 32.06
C VAL A 322 8.13 7.08 32.55
N ASP A 323 6.92 7.31 33.06
CA ASP A 323 6.00 6.25 33.48
C ASP A 323 5.38 5.52 32.26
N LEU A 324 6.06 4.47 31.82
CA LEU A 324 5.62 3.65 30.70
C LEU A 324 4.28 2.95 31.00
N ALA A 325 4.04 2.50 32.24
CA ALA A 325 2.83 1.78 32.59
C ALA A 325 1.58 2.69 32.46
N ALA A 326 1.68 3.93 32.95
CA ALA A 326 0.62 4.91 32.81
C ALA A 326 0.35 5.27 31.32
N LEU A 327 1.40 5.50 30.53
CA LEU A 327 1.26 5.80 29.11
C LEU A 327 0.67 4.63 28.31
N THR A 328 1.09 3.40 28.60
CA THR A 328 0.54 2.20 27.95
C THR A 328 -0.93 2.02 28.27
N ARG A 329 -1.33 2.22 29.53
CA ARG A 329 -2.73 2.17 29.94
C ARG A 329 -3.57 3.22 29.19
N LEU A 330 -3.12 4.45 29.10
CA LEU A 330 -3.80 5.52 28.36
C LEU A 330 -3.88 5.19 26.87
N ALA A 331 -2.80 4.70 26.26
CA ALA A 331 -2.78 4.30 24.86
C ALA A 331 -3.80 3.20 24.54
N ILE A 332 -3.96 2.20 25.43
CA ILE A 332 -4.98 1.15 25.31
C ILE A 332 -6.39 1.73 25.44
N MET A 333 -6.62 2.61 26.44
CA MET A 333 -7.94 3.20 26.70
C MET A 333 -8.43 4.11 25.56
N HIS A 334 -7.50 4.78 24.88
CA HIS A 334 -7.80 5.75 23.82
C HIS A 334 -7.48 5.23 22.42
N ASP A 335 -7.25 3.90 22.27
CA ASP A 335 -6.92 3.24 20.99
C ASP A 335 -5.77 3.92 20.23
N THR A 336 -4.78 4.44 20.97
CA THR A 336 -3.62 5.11 20.40
C THR A 336 -2.49 4.08 20.20
N PRO A 337 -2.02 3.85 18.96
CA PRO A 337 -0.91 2.93 18.70
C PRO A 337 0.34 3.28 19.50
N ILE A 338 0.92 2.28 20.18
CA ILE A 338 2.17 2.44 20.93
C ILE A 338 3.22 1.41 20.49
N ALA A 339 4.39 1.88 20.07
CA ALA A 339 5.53 1.06 19.67
C ALA A 339 6.61 1.08 20.74
N LEU A 340 6.91 -0.07 21.36
CA LEU A 340 7.86 -0.17 22.49
C LEU A 340 9.26 -0.62 22.07
N SER A 341 9.48 -0.91 20.80
CA SER A 341 10.75 -1.39 20.24
C SER A 341 11.03 -0.76 18.87
N PRO A 342 12.28 -0.79 18.38
CA PRO A 342 12.62 -0.34 17.02
C PRO A 342 11.78 -1.02 15.94
N ALA A 343 11.59 -2.36 16.01
CA ALA A 343 10.81 -3.10 15.04
C ALA A 343 9.33 -2.69 15.01
N ALA A 344 8.72 -2.43 16.18
CA ALA A 344 7.37 -1.90 16.25
C ALA A 344 7.28 -0.45 15.72
N ALA A 345 8.31 0.37 16.01
CA ALA A 345 8.41 1.73 15.50
C ALA A 345 8.52 1.79 13.96
N ASP A 346 9.25 0.84 13.36
CA ASP A 346 9.35 0.68 11.91
C ASP A 346 7.96 0.46 11.28
N LEU A 347 7.08 -0.29 11.95
CA LEU A 347 5.70 -0.51 11.49
C LEU A 347 4.86 0.78 11.52
N VAL A 348 5.00 1.56 12.61
CA VAL A 348 4.29 2.84 12.76
C VAL A 348 4.71 3.83 11.69
N VAL A 349 6.02 3.95 11.39
CA VAL A 349 6.53 4.87 10.37
C VAL A 349 6.28 4.35 8.96
N ALA A 350 6.36 3.03 8.71
CA ALA A 350 6.08 2.45 7.40
C ALA A 350 4.62 2.67 6.97
N SER A 351 3.68 2.69 7.91
CA SER A 351 2.27 3.05 7.65
C SER A 351 2.08 4.54 7.33
N SER A 352 3.11 5.37 7.54
CA SER A 352 3.07 6.83 7.40
C SER A 352 3.82 7.37 6.17
N GLY A 353 4.57 6.55 5.45
CA GLY A 353 5.53 7.06 4.47
C GLY A 353 5.75 6.15 3.28
N SER A 354 4.91 6.28 2.27
CA SER A 354 5.25 5.92 0.89
C SER A 354 5.28 7.18 0.00
N ALA A 355 5.90 8.25 0.48
CA ALA A 355 6.19 9.42 -0.34
C ALA A 355 7.64 9.30 -0.85
N ASP A 356 7.73 8.95 -2.15
CA ASP A 356 8.81 9.31 -3.07
C ASP A 356 10.26 8.94 -2.67
N ARG A 357 10.68 7.73 -3.04
CA ARG A 357 12.09 7.52 -3.38
C ARG A 357 12.31 8.08 -4.78
N GLY A 358 12.43 9.39 -4.87
CA GLY A 358 12.97 10.02 -6.06
C GLY A 358 14.35 9.43 -6.31
N VAL A 359 14.48 8.65 -7.37
CA VAL A 359 15.75 8.36 -8.01
C VAL A 359 16.28 9.72 -8.46
N ALA A 360 17.36 10.19 -7.85
CA ALA A 360 18.16 11.22 -8.47
C ALA A 360 18.70 10.60 -9.75
N GLU A 361 18.27 11.11 -10.89
CA GLU A 361 18.94 10.85 -12.16
C GLU A 361 20.36 11.45 -12.10
N PRO A 362 21.33 10.74 -12.69
CA PRO A 362 22.71 11.22 -12.78
C PRO A 362 22.87 12.44 -13.70
#